data_93482c12634eaaad33b43be08fbf3c16
#
_entry.id   93482c12634eaaad33b43be08fbf3c16
#
_cell.length_a   1.000
_cell.length_b   1.000
_cell.length_c   1.000
_cell.angle_alpha   90.00
_cell.angle_beta   90.00
_cell.angle_gamma   90.00
#
_symmetry.space_group_name_H-M   'P 1'
#
loop_
_entity.id
_entity.type
_entity.pdbx_description
1 polymer ?
#
loop_
_entity_poly.entity_id
_entity_poly.type
_entity_poly.pdbx_seq_one_letter_code
_entity_poly.pdbx_strand_id
1 'polypeptide(L)'
;MDSHRFVPGPPRVHVRRKHQRIIRTTREVGSIVDRPDTDSMSLVEELVTMGIAGRKTAISTQSLRDAIGQLARRNPELTMGINGKYFLHALDAGSIEQGVTDVFGVDTTQATVRIDPEMCALALDEAFEQISEAAYKGARMIFACSRPASTLPLLIELARLSSDAGAQILDSYDNTRPFIADGRKGRCFTWVSSVGAMSDNGSLLSTNDSKAADDLFFHLPRPDLVIADHIFAGASLTNGLPTIALTGLDSLAVAIAAIPEKNCTSIPMSLDQPSTHYGVVANYAKPYFSKS
;
A
#
# COMPACT_ATOMS: atom_id res chain seq x y z
N MET A 1 54.36 21.57 -26.67
CA MET A 1 53.95 20.14 -26.79
C MET A 1 52.93 19.85 -25.71
N ASP A 2 51.67 20.21 -25.98
CA ASP A 2 50.56 20.04 -25.05
C ASP A 2 49.82 18.74 -25.37
N SER A 3 49.88 17.80 -24.45
CA SER A 3 49.19 16.55 -24.54
C SER A 3 47.80 16.68 -23.91
N HIS A 4 46.76 16.90 -24.73
CA HIS A 4 45.38 16.81 -24.32
C HIS A 4 45.03 15.36 -23.93
N ARG A 5 44.83 15.11 -22.64
CA ARG A 5 44.23 13.86 -22.15
C ARG A 5 42.71 13.86 -22.42
N PHE A 6 42.32 12.96 -23.27
CA PHE A 6 40.90 12.63 -23.52
C PHE A 6 40.32 11.91 -22.31
N VAL A 7 39.31 12.50 -21.65
CA VAL A 7 38.54 11.87 -20.58
C VAL A 7 37.30 11.29 -21.23
N PRO A 8 37.11 9.96 -21.22
CA PRO A 8 35.87 9.38 -21.75
C PRO A 8 34.71 9.68 -20.80
N GLY A 9 33.62 10.21 -21.36
CA GLY A 9 32.35 10.43 -20.64
C GLY A 9 31.70 9.12 -20.22
N PRO A 10 30.80 9.17 -19.21
CA PRO A 10 30.14 7.97 -18.68
C PRO A 10 29.27 7.29 -19.74
N PRO A 11 29.16 5.96 -19.72
CA PRO A 11 28.37 5.21 -20.69
C PRO A 11 26.88 5.59 -20.58
N ARG A 12 26.28 5.91 -21.72
CA ARG A 12 24.81 6.09 -21.84
C ARG A 12 24.14 4.76 -21.59
N VAL A 13 23.50 4.63 -20.44
CA VAL A 13 22.63 3.49 -20.11
C VAL A 13 21.38 3.61 -20.97
N HIS A 14 21.29 2.77 -22.00
CA HIS A 14 20.06 2.55 -22.73
C HIS A 14 19.08 1.79 -21.81
N VAL A 15 18.21 2.51 -21.13
CA VAL A 15 17.02 1.92 -20.49
C VAL A 15 16.10 1.48 -21.62
N ARG A 16 16.21 0.20 -22.00
CA ARG A 16 15.31 -0.43 -22.96
C ARG A 16 13.89 -0.42 -22.37
N ARG A 17 13.00 0.29 -23.07
CA ARG A 17 11.55 0.28 -22.93
C ARG A 17 11.00 -1.16 -22.91
N LYS A 18 10.88 -1.77 -21.74
CA LYS A 18 10.17 -3.04 -21.53
C LYS A 18 8.74 -2.85 -20.99
N HIS A 19 8.34 -1.62 -20.70
CA HIS A 19 7.03 -1.33 -20.10
C HIS A 19 5.88 -1.13 -21.10
N GLN A 20 6.14 -1.10 -22.41
CA GLN A 20 5.08 -0.98 -23.41
C GLN A 20 4.42 -2.31 -23.82
N ARG A 21 4.73 -3.42 -23.15
CA ARG A 21 4.20 -4.74 -23.54
C ARG A 21 3.14 -5.31 -22.59
N ILE A 22 2.81 -4.60 -21.53
CA ILE A 22 1.79 -5.06 -20.55
C ILE A 22 0.37 -4.62 -20.95
N ILE A 23 0.21 -3.63 -21.84
CA ILE A 23 -1.11 -3.11 -22.24
C ILE A 23 -1.69 -3.79 -23.50
N ARG A 24 -1.01 -4.75 -24.12
CA ARG A 24 -1.52 -5.47 -25.31
C ARG A 24 -1.24 -6.95 -25.30
N THR A 25 -1.73 -7.63 -24.29
CA THR A 25 -2.10 -9.03 -24.43
C THR A 25 -3.43 -9.18 -23.73
N THR A 26 -4.50 -9.08 -24.51
CA THR A 26 -5.74 -9.76 -24.22
C THR A 26 -5.39 -11.24 -24.10
N ARG A 27 -4.90 -11.63 -22.91
CA ARG A 27 -4.90 -13.03 -22.55
C ARG A 27 -6.34 -13.38 -22.29
N GLU A 28 -6.82 -14.37 -23.00
CA GLU A 28 -7.97 -15.14 -22.61
C GLU A 28 -7.87 -15.42 -21.12
N VAL A 29 -8.67 -14.68 -20.34
CA VAL A 29 -8.84 -14.88 -18.91
C VAL A 29 -9.49 -16.25 -18.79
N GLY A 30 -8.71 -17.20 -18.31
CA GLY A 30 -9.23 -18.49 -17.92
C GLY A 30 -10.36 -18.30 -16.90
N SER A 31 -11.51 -18.90 -17.21
CA SER A 31 -12.69 -19.10 -16.40
C SER A 31 -13.07 -17.95 -15.45
N ILE A 32 -13.87 -17.04 -15.99
CA ILE A 32 -14.84 -16.26 -15.20
C ILE A 32 -15.61 -17.30 -14.38
N VAL A 33 -15.45 -17.25 -13.05
CA VAL A 33 -16.36 -17.94 -12.14
C VAL A 33 -17.74 -17.36 -12.45
N ASP A 34 -18.64 -18.16 -13.04
CA ASP A 34 -20.02 -17.81 -13.30
C ASP A 34 -20.66 -17.29 -12.02
N ARG A 35 -20.79 -15.97 -11.89
CA ARG A 35 -21.66 -15.36 -10.87
C ARG A 35 -23.08 -15.48 -11.38
N PRO A 36 -24.00 -15.96 -10.56
CA PRO A 36 -25.41 -15.96 -10.95
C PRO A 36 -25.87 -14.53 -11.23
N ASP A 37 -26.50 -14.34 -12.40
CA ASP A 37 -27.18 -13.12 -12.80
C ASP A 37 -28.19 -12.68 -11.75
N THR A 38 -27.83 -11.67 -11.00
CA THR A 38 -28.74 -10.78 -10.29
C THR A 38 -28.14 -9.39 -10.41
N ASP A 39 -28.93 -8.35 -10.45
CA ASP A 39 -28.60 -6.90 -10.54
C ASP A 39 -27.48 -6.43 -9.57
N SER A 40 -26.35 -7.09 -9.53
CA SER A 40 -25.20 -6.73 -8.70
C SER A 40 -24.35 -5.71 -9.43
N MET A 41 -24.17 -4.56 -8.79
CA MET A 41 -23.22 -3.57 -9.24
C MET A 41 -21.84 -4.24 -9.44
N SER A 42 -21.10 -3.80 -10.47
CA SER A 42 -19.72 -4.23 -10.64
C SER A 42 -18.85 -3.70 -9.49
N LEU A 43 -17.74 -4.37 -9.17
CA LEU A 43 -16.80 -3.88 -8.15
C LEU A 43 -16.42 -2.41 -8.39
N VAL A 44 -16.17 -2.03 -9.64
CA VAL A 44 -15.82 -0.65 -10.03
C VAL A 44 -16.91 0.34 -9.61
N GLU A 45 -18.17 0.02 -9.85
CA GLU A 45 -19.32 0.85 -9.44
C GLU A 45 -19.47 0.92 -7.93
N GLU A 46 -19.24 -0.17 -7.22
CA GLU A 46 -19.25 -0.21 -5.75
C GLU A 46 -18.13 0.66 -5.16
N LEU A 47 -16.90 0.57 -5.69
CA LEU A 47 -15.76 1.39 -5.27
C LEU A 47 -16.04 2.89 -5.44
N VAL A 48 -16.66 3.27 -6.55
CA VAL A 48 -17.06 4.67 -6.81
C VAL A 48 -18.18 5.12 -5.88
N THR A 49 -19.20 4.29 -5.68
CA THR A 49 -20.34 4.60 -4.82
C THR A 49 -19.91 4.81 -3.37
N MET A 50 -19.03 3.95 -2.86
CA MET A 50 -18.48 4.03 -1.51
C MET A 50 -17.40 5.11 -1.38
N GLY A 51 -16.89 5.66 -2.49
CA GLY A 51 -15.87 6.70 -2.49
C GLY A 51 -14.47 6.19 -2.18
N ILE A 52 -14.24 4.90 -2.35
CA ILE A 52 -12.91 4.27 -2.22
C ILE A 52 -12.03 4.67 -3.39
N ALA A 53 -12.62 4.81 -4.58
CA ALA A 53 -11.99 5.34 -5.78
C ALA A 53 -12.94 6.29 -6.51
N GLY A 54 -12.50 6.91 -7.60
CA GLY A 54 -13.32 7.75 -8.45
C GLY A 54 -13.58 9.16 -7.90
N ARG A 55 -14.74 9.72 -8.20
CA ARG A 55 -15.02 11.15 -8.02
C ARG A 55 -14.87 11.67 -6.58
N LYS A 56 -15.19 10.86 -5.58
CA LYS A 56 -15.10 11.26 -4.16
C LYS A 56 -13.65 11.33 -3.63
N THR A 57 -12.68 10.81 -4.39
CA THR A 57 -11.25 10.90 -4.05
C THR A 57 -10.55 12.08 -4.72
N ALA A 58 -11.30 12.95 -5.38
CA ALA A 58 -10.75 14.04 -6.18
C ALA A 58 -10.04 15.08 -5.31
N ILE A 59 -8.82 15.41 -5.71
CA ILE A 59 -8.04 16.54 -5.19
C ILE A 59 -7.66 17.49 -6.34
N SER A 60 -7.28 18.73 -6.04
CA SER A 60 -6.77 19.61 -7.09
C SER A 60 -5.43 19.09 -7.60
N THR A 61 -5.21 19.23 -8.90
CA THR A 61 -3.90 18.91 -9.52
C THR A 61 -2.78 19.75 -8.91
N GLN A 62 -3.08 20.98 -8.50
CA GLN A 62 -2.11 21.83 -7.80
C GLN A 62 -1.72 21.22 -6.45
N SER A 63 -2.68 20.75 -5.65
CA SER A 63 -2.39 20.08 -4.37
C SER A 63 -1.53 18.82 -4.57
N LEU A 64 -1.79 18.04 -5.61
CA LEU A 64 -0.96 16.89 -5.95
C LEU A 64 0.46 17.30 -6.32
N ARG A 65 0.63 18.33 -7.17
CA ARG A 65 1.95 18.85 -7.55
C ARG A 65 2.73 19.41 -6.37
N ASP A 66 2.05 20.06 -5.45
CA ASP A 66 2.66 20.58 -4.22
C ASP A 66 3.18 19.41 -3.35
N ALA A 67 2.38 18.35 -3.19
CA ALA A 67 2.78 17.14 -2.47
C ALA A 67 3.97 16.45 -3.16
N ILE A 68 3.94 16.30 -4.49
CA ILE A 68 5.06 15.77 -5.29
C ILE A 68 6.31 16.62 -5.09
N GLY A 69 6.20 17.96 -5.16
CA GLY A 69 7.31 18.86 -4.94
C GLY A 69 7.90 18.77 -3.53
N GLN A 70 7.07 18.59 -2.51
CA GLN A 70 7.53 18.38 -1.14
C GLN A 70 8.20 17.01 -0.98
N LEU A 71 7.65 15.96 -1.59
CA LEU A 71 8.24 14.63 -1.57
C LEU A 71 9.60 14.61 -2.29
N ALA A 72 9.73 15.29 -3.43
CA ALA A 72 11.00 15.44 -4.13
C ALA A 72 12.07 16.17 -3.28
N ARG A 73 11.65 17.08 -2.42
CA ARG A 73 12.50 17.73 -1.40
C ARG A 73 12.71 16.89 -0.13
N ARG A 74 12.17 15.68 -0.10
CA ARG A 74 12.26 14.73 1.03
C ARG A 74 11.68 15.30 2.34
N ASN A 75 10.53 15.96 2.26
CA ASN A 75 9.83 16.38 3.46
C ASN A 75 9.53 15.16 4.35
N PRO A 76 10.06 15.09 5.59
CA PRO A 76 9.91 13.90 6.46
C PRO A 76 8.47 13.51 6.73
N GLU A 77 7.55 14.48 6.75
CA GLU A 77 6.12 14.22 6.97
C GLU A 77 5.46 13.45 5.81
N LEU A 78 6.03 13.54 4.60
CA LEU A 78 5.49 12.88 3.40
C LEU A 78 6.24 11.60 3.00
N THR A 79 7.41 11.36 3.60
CA THR A 79 8.23 10.19 3.23
C THR A 79 7.73 8.89 3.86
N MET A 80 6.78 8.94 4.79
CA MET A 80 6.23 7.76 5.49
C MET A 80 7.31 6.84 6.07
N GLY A 81 8.39 7.42 6.61
CA GLY A 81 9.53 6.68 7.15
C GLY A 81 10.42 6.01 6.09
N ILE A 82 10.08 6.11 4.81
CA ILE A 82 10.90 5.56 3.74
C ILE A 82 12.16 6.39 3.63
N ASN A 83 13.29 5.75 3.94
CA ASN A 83 14.58 6.42 3.95
C ASN A 83 15.22 6.49 2.56
N GLY A 84 16.35 7.24 2.47
CA GLY A 84 17.03 7.52 1.22
C GLY A 84 17.46 6.31 0.38
N LYS A 85 17.46 5.09 0.92
CA LYS A 85 17.81 3.89 0.17
C LYS A 85 16.81 3.62 -0.97
N TYR A 86 15.54 3.86 -0.74
CA TYR A 86 14.47 3.71 -1.73
C TYR A 86 14.29 4.93 -2.61
N PHE A 87 14.73 6.11 -2.13
CA PHE A 87 14.76 7.35 -2.89
C PHE A 87 16.13 7.65 -3.52
N LEU A 88 17.11 6.74 -3.40
CA LEU A 88 18.51 6.98 -3.79
C LEU A 88 18.71 7.18 -5.30
N HIS A 89 17.81 6.76 -6.12
CA HIS A 89 17.84 7.04 -7.54
C HIS A 89 17.07 8.33 -7.85
N ALA A 90 17.43 9.42 -7.13
CA ALA A 90 17.04 10.79 -7.39
C ALA A 90 15.69 10.90 -8.13
N LEU A 91 14.60 10.56 -7.45
CA LEU A 91 13.29 10.79 -8.01
C LEU A 91 13.13 12.31 -8.10
N ASP A 92 13.34 12.86 -9.26
CA ASP A 92 12.90 14.22 -9.54
C ASP A 92 11.36 14.27 -9.53
N ALA A 93 10.81 15.47 -9.50
CA ALA A 93 9.36 15.63 -9.46
C ALA A 93 8.65 14.96 -10.65
N GLY A 94 9.27 14.92 -11.82
CA GLY A 94 8.72 14.27 -13.02
C GLY A 94 8.64 12.75 -12.88
N SER A 95 9.68 12.13 -12.33
CA SER A 95 9.68 10.68 -12.04
C SER A 95 8.64 10.31 -10.99
N ILE A 96 8.46 11.17 -9.97
CA ILE A 96 7.42 10.99 -8.95
C ILE A 96 6.03 11.12 -9.60
N GLU A 97 5.80 12.16 -10.41
CA GLU A 97 4.52 12.37 -11.11
C GLU A 97 4.17 11.17 -12.01
N GLN A 98 5.14 10.65 -12.74
CA GLN A 98 4.94 9.44 -13.54
C GLN A 98 4.57 8.23 -12.68
N GLY A 99 5.27 8.02 -11.57
CA GLY A 99 4.95 6.93 -10.64
C GLY A 99 3.55 7.04 -10.04
N VAL A 100 3.13 8.25 -9.70
CA VAL A 100 1.76 8.52 -9.21
C VAL A 100 0.73 8.21 -10.30
N THR A 101 1.01 8.59 -11.55
CA THR A 101 0.15 8.27 -12.70
C THR A 101 0.06 6.76 -12.90
N ASP A 102 1.17 6.05 -12.81
CA ASP A 102 1.22 4.59 -13.02
C ASP A 102 0.45 3.81 -11.94
N VAL A 103 0.49 4.27 -10.68
CA VAL A 103 -0.19 3.59 -9.56
C VAL A 103 -1.67 3.97 -9.45
N PHE A 104 -1.97 5.27 -9.50
CA PHE A 104 -3.32 5.77 -9.21
C PHE A 104 -4.18 5.97 -10.46
N GLY A 105 -3.60 5.84 -11.66
CA GLY A 105 -4.31 6.12 -12.92
C GLY A 105 -4.71 7.58 -13.08
N VAL A 106 -4.01 8.51 -12.41
CA VAL A 106 -4.37 9.92 -12.43
C VAL A 106 -3.95 10.60 -13.74
N ASP A 107 -4.81 11.51 -14.22
CA ASP A 107 -4.50 12.39 -15.36
C ASP A 107 -4.17 13.80 -14.85
N THR A 108 -2.88 14.12 -14.78
CA THR A 108 -2.38 15.41 -14.27
C THR A 108 -2.60 16.58 -15.24
N THR A 109 -3.17 16.34 -16.43
CA THR A 109 -3.57 17.41 -17.36
C THR A 109 -4.92 18.04 -16.98
N GLN A 110 -5.72 17.33 -16.17
CA GLN A 110 -7.01 17.82 -15.68
C GLN A 110 -6.83 18.79 -14.49
N ALA A 111 -7.82 19.64 -14.24
CA ALA A 111 -7.82 20.55 -13.09
C ALA A 111 -7.90 19.81 -11.73
N THR A 112 -8.49 18.62 -11.75
CA THR A 112 -8.60 17.72 -10.60
C THR A 112 -8.16 16.33 -10.97
N VAL A 113 -7.51 15.64 -10.06
CA VAL A 113 -7.10 14.25 -10.16
C VAL A 113 -7.90 13.39 -9.18
N ARG A 114 -8.06 12.13 -9.50
CA ARG A 114 -8.79 11.16 -8.68
C ARG A 114 -8.17 9.78 -8.86
N ILE A 115 -8.33 8.93 -7.87
CA ILE A 115 -7.93 7.52 -7.98
C ILE A 115 -8.81 6.86 -9.05
N ASP A 116 -8.19 6.22 -10.03
CA ASP A 116 -8.90 5.48 -11.05
C ASP A 116 -9.50 4.21 -10.44
N PRO A 117 -10.83 4.01 -10.54
CA PRO A 117 -11.47 2.84 -9.95
C PRO A 117 -11.11 1.52 -10.64
N GLU A 118 -10.77 1.53 -11.92
CA GLU A 118 -10.30 0.33 -12.62
C GLU A 118 -8.90 -0.08 -12.14
N MET A 119 -8.01 0.89 -11.96
CA MET A 119 -6.69 0.63 -11.37
C MET A 119 -6.80 0.10 -9.93
N CYS A 120 -7.73 0.64 -9.14
CA CYS A 120 -8.02 0.13 -7.81
C CYS A 120 -8.50 -1.34 -7.87
N ALA A 121 -9.46 -1.66 -8.73
CA ALA A 121 -10.00 -3.01 -8.88
C ALA A 121 -8.93 -4.02 -9.32
N LEU A 122 -8.11 -3.68 -10.32
CA LEU A 122 -7.00 -4.53 -10.78
C LEU A 122 -5.97 -4.80 -9.68
N ALA A 123 -5.64 -3.77 -8.90
CA ALA A 123 -4.69 -3.92 -7.78
C ALA A 123 -5.29 -4.76 -6.64
N LEU A 124 -6.60 -4.69 -6.41
CA LEU A 124 -7.29 -5.56 -5.45
C LEU A 124 -7.24 -7.02 -5.87
N ASP A 125 -7.48 -7.33 -7.16
CA ASP A 125 -7.38 -8.68 -7.70
C ASP A 125 -5.97 -9.26 -7.46
N GLU A 126 -4.94 -8.53 -7.89
CA GLU A 126 -3.55 -8.94 -7.71
C GLU A 126 -3.20 -9.14 -6.23
N ALA A 127 -3.63 -8.23 -5.36
CA ALA A 127 -3.35 -8.30 -3.94
C ALA A 127 -4.03 -9.51 -3.28
N PHE A 128 -5.31 -9.77 -3.59
CA PHE A 128 -6.04 -10.88 -2.99
C PHE A 128 -5.56 -12.25 -3.49
N GLU A 129 -5.13 -12.36 -4.74
CA GLU A 129 -4.43 -13.55 -5.24
C GLU A 129 -3.14 -13.79 -4.42
N GLN A 130 -2.30 -12.77 -4.24
CA GLN A 130 -1.06 -12.88 -3.48
C GLN A 130 -1.30 -13.22 -2.00
N ILE A 131 -2.27 -12.56 -1.34
CA ILE A 131 -2.59 -12.82 0.08
C ILE A 131 -3.12 -14.24 0.26
N SER A 132 -4.08 -14.66 -0.57
CA SER A 132 -4.68 -15.99 -0.47
C SER A 132 -3.67 -17.10 -0.78
N GLU A 133 -2.84 -16.93 -1.82
CA GLU A 133 -1.79 -17.89 -2.15
C GLU A 133 -0.77 -18.05 -1.00
N ALA A 134 -0.36 -16.92 -0.40
CA ALA A 134 0.53 -16.94 0.75
C ALA A 134 -0.14 -17.60 1.97
N ALA A 135 -1.44 -17.32 2.20
CA ALA A 135 -2.20 -17.94 3.29
C ALA A 135 -2.30 -19.46 3.13
N TYR A 136 -2.64 -19.95 1.94
CA TYR A 136 -2.70 -21.40 1.66
C TYR A 136 -1.36 -22.12 1.82
N LYS A 137 -0.24 -21.38 1.68
CA LYS A 137 1.11 -21.90 1.94
C LYS A 137 1.51 -21.86 3.42
N GLY A 138 0.63 -21.39 4.30
CA GLY A 138 0.91 -21.25 5.73
C GLY A 138 1.89 -20.12 6.06
N ALA A 139 1.93 -19.07 5.25
CA ALA A 139 2.85 -17.95 5.43
C ALA A 139 2.63 -17.22 6.77
N ARG A 140 3.71 -16.70 7.35
CA ARG A 140 3.67 -15.82 8.52
C ARG A 140 3.30 -14.42 8.06
N MET A 141 2.17 -13.91 8.53
CA MET A 141 1.64 -12.63 8.10
C MET A 141 1.51 -11.65 9.25
N ILE A 142 1.74 -10.36 8.95
CA ILE A 142 1.44 -9.23 9.84
C ILE A 142 0.39 -8.35 9.16
N PHE A 143 -0.63 -7.97 9.92
CA PHE A 143 -1.59 -6.94 9.55
C PHE A 143 -1.39 -5.74 10.47
N ALA A 144 -1.21 -4.52 9.91
CA ALA A 144 -0.97 -3.32 10.68
C ALA A 144 -1.73 -2.11 10.12
N CYS A 145 -2.36 -1.36 11.02
CA CYS A 145 -3.28 -0.27 10.71
C CYS A 145 -2.82 1.04 11.34
N SER A 146 -2.55 2.04 10.52
CA SER A 146 -2.25 3.41 10.97
C SER A 146 -3.48 4.32 11.05
N ARG A 147 -4.60 3.90 10.43
CA ARG A 147 -5.86 4.66 10.35
C ARG A 147 -7.04 3.85 10.88
N PRO A 148 -7.09 3.57 12.20
CA PRO A 148 -8.06 2.63 12.76
C PRO A 148 -9.52 3.06 12.59
N ALA A 149 -9.80 4.34 12.45
CA ALA A 149 -11.16 4.83 12.22
C ALA A 149 -11.72 4.45 10.83
N SER A 150 -10.85 4.07 9.88
CA SER A 150 -11.25 3.76 8.51
C SER A 150 -10.89 2.33 8.10
N THR A 151 -9.61 1.99 8.02
CA THR A 151 -9.12 0.74 7.39
C THR A 151 -9.07 -0.47 8.33
N LEU A 152 -9.17 -0.28 9.66
CA LEU A 152 -9.05 -1.37 10.62
C LEU A 152 -10.05 -2.52 10.39
N PRO A 153 -11.36 -2.30 10.17
CA PRO A 153 -12.30 -3.40 9.93
C PRO A 153 -11.98 -4.20 8.66
N LEU A 154 -11.50 -3.55 7.60
CA LEU A 154 -11.03 -4.25 6.40
C LEU A 154 -9.84 -5.16 6.73
N LEU A 155 -8.83 -4.63 7.41
CA LEU A 155 -7.63 -5.39 7.78
C LEU A 155 -7.96 -6.56 8.73
N ILE A 156 -8.92 -6.38 9.66
CA ILE A 156 -9.40 -7.46 10.53
C ILE A 156 -10.04 -8.58 9.70
N GLU A 157 -10.89 -8.24 8.74
CA GLU A 157 -11.54 -9.25 7.91
C GLU A 157 -10.51 -9.98 7.02
N LEU A 158 -9.54 -9.26 6.45
CA LEU A 158 -8.46 -9.89 5.68
C LEU A 158 -7.57 -10.80 6.56
N ALA A 159 -7.26 -10.38 7.79
CA ALA A 159 -6.50 -11.21 8.74
C ALA A 159 -7.27 -12.49 9.09
N ARG A 160 -8.59 -12.37 9.34
CA ARG A 160 -9.45 -13.52 9.61
C ARG A 160 -9.51 -14.48 8.42
N LEU A 161 -9.76 -13.98 7.21
CA LEU A 161 -9.80 -14.79 6.00
C LEU A 161 -8.46 -15.49 5.76
N SER A 162 -7.35 -14.79 5.98
CA SER A 162 -6.00 -15.36 5.83
C SER A 162 -5.74 -16.47 6.87
N SER A 163 -6.13 -16.25 8.12
CA SER A 163 -6.03 -17.25 9.19
C SER A 163 -6.88 -18.49 8.88
N ASP A 164 -8.12 -18.31 8.45
CA ASP A 164 -9.03 -19.39 8.06
C ASP A 164 -8.49 -20.20 6.87
N ALA A 165 -7.74 -19.57 5.98
CA ALA A 165 -7.07 -20.19 4.84
C ALA A 165 -5.74 -20.90 5.22
N GLY A 166 -5.23 -20.70 6.43
CA GLY A 166 -4.05 -21.41 6.95
C GLY A 166 -2.83 -20.56 7.24
N ALA A 167 -2.91 -19.22 7.09
CA ALA A 167 -1.81 -18.33 7.46
C ALA A 167 -1.54 -18.35 8.97
N GLN A 168 -0.29 -18.18 9.34
CA GLN A 168 0.13 -17.88 10.70
C GLN A 168 0.15 -16.37 10.92
N ILE A 169 -0.85 -15.83 11.62
CA ILE A 169 -0.87 -14.41 11.92
C ILE A 169 0.06 -14.12 13.10
N LEU A 170 1.00 -13.19 12.91
CA LEU A 170 1.93 -12.76 13.93
C LEU A 170 1.31 -11.58 14.69
N ASP A 171 0.54 -11.88 15.74
CA ASP A 171 -0.21 -10.93 16.54
C ASP A 171 0.12 -10.97 18.04
N SER A 172 1.06 -11.82 18.42
CA SER A 172 1.52 -11.91 19.79
C SER A 172 2.94 -11.39 19.93
N TYR A 173 3.07 -10.45 20.77
CA TYR A 173 4.29 -9.87 21.26
C TYR A 173 4.38 -10.24 22.75
N ASP A 174 5.56 -10.60 23.21
CA ASP A 174 5.75 -10.84 24.65
C ASP A 174 5.41 -9.55 25.42
N ASN A 175 4.19 -9.49 25.97
CA ASN A 175 3.58 -8.33 26.63
C ASN A 175 4.34 -7.88 27.90
N THR A 176 5.52 -8.41 28.17
CA THR A 176 6.31 -8.06 29.35
C THR A 176 6.94 -6.67 29.28
N ARG A 177 6.90 -6.00 28.13
CA ARG A 177 7.38 -4.63 27.97
C ARG A 177 6.33 -3.78 27.25
N PRO A 178 5.75 -2.77 27.94
CA PRO A 178 4.92 -1.80 27.25
C PRO A 178 5.77 -1.12 26.18
N PHE A 179 5.41 -1.30 24.94
CA PHE A 179 6.04 -0.65 23.82
C PHE A 179 5.69 0.85 23.88
N ILE A 180 6.67 1.69 24.19
CA ILE A 180 6.50 3.14 24.21
C ILE A 180 6.85 3.66 22.81
N ALA A 181 5.87 3.68 21.94
CA ALA A 181 6.01 4.39 20.68
C ALA A 181 6.25 5.89 20.97
N ASP A 182 7.08 6.52 20.18
CA ASP A 182 7.33 7.97 20.12
C ASP A 182 7.85 8.63 21.44
N GLY A 183 8.18 7.86 22.47
CA GLY A 183 8.64 8.39 23.76
C GLY A 183 7.57 9.14 24.55
N ARG A 184 6.31 9.18 24.10
CA ARG A 184 5.19 9.79 24.83
C ARG A 184 4.60 8.77 25.77
N LYS A 185 4.55 9.11 27.05
CA LYS A 185 3.95 8.26 28.08
C LYS A 185 2.51 7.93 27.72
N GLY A 186 2.17 6.65 27.79
CA GLY A 186 0.80 6.14 27.56
C GLY A 186 0.49 5.73 26.13
N ARG A 187 1.39 5.94 25.15
CA ARG A 187 1.21 5.39 23.81
C ARG A 187 1.86 4.02 23.73
N CYS A 188 1.10 3.07 23.22
CA CYS A 188 1.53 1.68 23.06
C CYS A 188 1.02 1.12 21.75
N PHE A 189 1.67 0.05 21.32
CA PHE A 189 1.15 -0.79 20.27
C PHE A 189 0.14 -1.77 20.87
N THR A 190 -0.98 -1.99 20.20
CA THR A 190 -2.02 -2.94 20.63
C THR A 190 -2.49 -3.79 19.47
N TRP A 191 -2.99 -4.97 19.79
CA TRP A 191 -3.57 -5.88 18.82
C TRP A 191 -5.09 -5.87 18.94
N VAL A 192 -5.77 -5.63 17.82
CA VAL A 192 -7.23 -5.65 17.72
C VAL A 192 -7.60 -6.72 16.70
N SER A 193 -8.10 -7.86 17.17
CA SER A 193 -8.45 -9.00 16.31
C SER A 193 -7.34 -9.34 15.30
N SER A 194 -6.11 -9.50 15.83
CA SER A 194 -4.89 -9.84 15.06
C SER A 194 -4.36 -8.73 14.13
N VAL A 195 -4.86 -7.50 14.25
CA VAL A 195 -4.34 -6.33 13.54
C VAL A 195 -3.65 -5.40 14.52
N GLY A 196 -2.39 -5.07 14.24
CA GLY A 196 -1.62 -4.14 15.05
C GLY A 196 -2.03 -2.69 14.80
N ALA A 197 -2.22 -1.92 15.87
CA ALA A 197 -2.56 -0.50 15.80
C ALA A 197 -1.97 0.28 16.99
N MET A 198 -1.85 1.59 16.84
CA MET A 198 -1.44 2.46 17.94
C MET A 198 -2.60 2.75 18.90
N SER A 199 -2.30 2.85 20.20
CA SER A 199 -3.26 3.16 21.25
C SER A 199 -2.64 4.07 22.30
N ASP A 200 -3.47 4.82 23.03
CA ASP A 200 -3.10 5.55 24.26
C ASP A 200 -3.65 4.89 25.53
N ASN A 201 -3.94 3.60 25.49
CA ASN A 201 -4.62 2.80 26.52
C ASN A 201 -6.13 3.08 26.69
N GLY A 202 -6.68 4.07 26.01
CA GLY A 202 -8.11 4.40 26.06
C GLY A 202 -8.76 4.36 24.69
N SER A 203 -7.99 4.73 23.66
CA SER A 203 -8.47 4.85 22.28
C SER A 203 -7.43 4.37 21.29
N LEU A 204 -7.90 3.95 20.11
CA LEU A 204 -7.01 3.73 18.98
C LEU A 204 -6.62 5.06 18.36
N LEU A 205 -5.37 5.20 17.99
CA LEU A 205 -4.80 6.43 17.46
C LEU A 205 -4.39 6.26 16.00
N SER A 206 -4.74 7.24 15.17
CA SER A 206 -4.06 7.40 13.88
C SER A 206 -2.62 7.84 14.11
N THR A 207 -1.67 7.27 13.36
CA THR A 207 -0.26 7.57 13.49
C THR A 207 0.43 7.80 12.16
N ASN A 208 1.36 8.76 12.16
CA ASN A 208 2.34 8.99 11.11
C ASN A 208 3.77 8.82 11.66
N ASP A 209 3.94 8.19 12.83
CA ASP A 209 5.22 8.01 13.48
C ASP A 209 5.93 6.76 12.95
N SER A 210 6.96 6.98 12.12
CA SER A 210 7.77 5.90 11.55
C SER A 210 8.50 5.07 12.60
N LYS A 211 8.90 5.65 13.73
CA LYS A 211 9.56 4.91 14.80
C LYS A 211 8.66 3.83 15.38
N ALA A 212 7.40 4.17 15.61
CA ALA A 212 6.43 3.18 16.08
C ALA A 212 6.29 2.00 15.14
N ALA A 213 6.30 2.28 13.84
CA ALA A 213 6.21 1.25 12.82
C ALA A 213 7.51 0.42 12.68
N ASP A 214 8.68 1.07 12.74
CA ASP A 214 9.98 0.40 12.71
C ASP A 214 10.15 -0.53 13.93
N ASP A 215 9.78 -0.06 15.11
CA ASP A 215 9.87 -0.84 16.34
C ASP A 215 8.97 -2.08 16.30
N LEU A 216 7.79 -2.00 15.66
CA LEU A 216 6.93 -3.16 15.45
C LEU A 216 7.69 -4.28 14.73
N PHE A 217 8.29 -3.96 13.57
CA PHE A 217 9.00 -4.95 12.76
C PHE A 217 10.31 -5.42 13.37
N PHE A 218 10.91 -4.62 14.26
CA PHE A 218 12.11 -5.01 14.98
C PHE A 218 11.84 -6.08 16.04
N HIS A 219 10.66 -6.04 16.66
CA HIS A 219 10.34 -6.92 17.80
C HIS A 219 9.58 -8.18 17.42
N LEU A 220 8.98 -8.24 16.24
CA LEU A 220 8.30 -9.44 15.74
C LEU A 220 9.24 -10.37 14.97
N PRO A 221 8.96 -11.67 14.95
CA PRO A 221 9.60 -12.57 14.01
C PRO A 221 9.44 -12.04 12.58
N ARG A 222 10.46 -12.23 11.73
CA ARG A 222 10.39 -11.77 10.35
C ARG A 222 9.18 -12.39 9.64
N PRO A 223 8.23 -11.61 9.15
CA PRO A 223 7.09 -12.11 8.40
C PRO A 223 7.48 -12.51 6.98
N ASP A 224 6.65 -13.35 6.37
CA ASP A 224 6.75 -13.70 4.96
C ASP A 224 5.93 -12.71 4.11
N LEU A 225 4.90 -12.06 4.69
CA LEU A 225 4.09 -11.02 4.06
C LEU A 225 3.55 -10.03 5.10
N VAL A 226 3.56 -8.76 4.76
CA VAL A 226 2.94 -7.67 5.54
C VAL A 226 1.79 -7.07 4.74
N ILE A 227 0.64 -6.91 5.37
CA ILE A 227 -0.51 -6.20 4.82
C ILE A 227 -0.74 -4.97 5.70
N ALA A 228 -0.53 -3.77 5.16
CA ALA A 228 -0.56 -2.57 5.97
C ALA A 228 -0.97 -1.33 5.18
N ASP A 229 -1.37 -0.30 5.90
CA ASP A 229 -1.63 1.02 5.35
C ASP A 229 -0.53 2.02 5.71
N HIS A 230 -0.42 3.07 4.92
CA HIS A 230 0.27 4.31 5.21
C HIS A 230 1.68 4.11 5.83
N ILE A 231 1.89 4.52 7.11
CA ILE A 231 3.19 4.48 7.77
C ILE A 231 3.72 3.07 8.03
N PHE A 232 2.84 2.11 8.33
CA PHE A 232 3.26 0.72 8.55
C PHE A 232 3.68 0.05 7.25
N ALA A 233 3.03 0.39 6.12
CA ALA A 233 3.49 -0.05 4.81
C ALA A 233 4.87 0.56 4.47
N GLY A 234 5.08 1.85 4.74
CA GLY A 234 6.37 2.51 4.54
C GLY A 234 7.50 1.89 5.36
N ALA A 235 7.25 1.59 6.64
CA ALA A 235 8.22 0.93 7.51
C ALA A 235 8.50 -0.51 7.06
N SER A 236 7.49 -1.25 6.63
CA SER A 236 7.65 -2.60 6.08
C SER A 236 8.59 -2.59 4.87
N LEU A 237 8.37 -1.69 3.92
CA LEU A 237 9.23 -1.50 2.75
C LEU A 237 10.67 -1.14 3.15
N THR A 238 10.82 -0.20 4.10
CA THR A 238 12.14 0.20 4.61
C THR A 238 12.93 -0.96 5.19
N ASN A 239 12.23 -1.92 5.83
CA ASN A 239 12.80 -3.14 6.36
C ASN A 239 12.96 -4.26 5.31
N GLY A 240 12.66 -4.02 4.04
CA GLY A 240 12.78 -4.98 2.94
C GLY A 240 11.86 -6.18 3.11
N LEU A 241 10.66 -5.98 3.63
CA LEU A 241 9.66 -7.01 3.83
C LEU A 241 8.71 -7.05 2.63
N PRO A 242 8.28 -8.25 2.18
CA PRO A 242 7.20 -8.36 1.21
C PRO A 242 5.93 -7.69 1.73
N THR A 243 5.32 -6.81 0.93
CA THR A 243 4.28 -5.89 1.41
C THR A 243 3.11 -5.76 0.43
N ILE A 244 1.90 -5.89 0.93
CA ILE A 244 0.68 -5.39 0.29
C ILE A 244 0.33 -4.08 0.98
N ALA A 245 0.41 -2.98 0.25
CA ALA A 245 0.26 -1.63 0.78
C ALA A 245 -1.09 -1.03 0.36
N LEU A 246 -1.93 -0.67 1.32
CA LEU A 246 -3.09 0.19 1.06
C LEU A 246 -2.58 1.64 0.96
N THR A 247 -2.76 2.29 -0.19
CA THR A 247 -2.17 3.60 -0.48
C THR A 247 -3.20 4.62 -0.94
N GLY A 248 -3.21 5.79 -0.30
CA GLY A 248 -3.99 6.95 -0.71
C GLY A 248 -3.14 7.99 -1.43
N LEU A 249 -3.79 9.01 -1.98
CA LEU A 249 -3.11 10.17 -2.57
C LEU A 249 -2.33 11.01 -1.54
N ASP A 250 -2.46 10.70 -0.27
CA ASP A 250 -1.71 11.28 0.85
C ASP A 250 -0.49 10.42 1.27
N SER A 251 -0.33 9.23 0.72
CA SER A 251 0.78 8.31 0.98
C SER A 251 1.61 8.00 -0.29
N LEU A 252 1.86 9.02 -1.11
CA LEU A 252 2.57 8.90 -2.39
C LEU A 252 3.92 8.21 -2.27
N ALA A 253 4.66 8.44 -1.19
CA ALA A 253 5.97 7.82 -0.97
C ALA A 253 5.89 6.29 -0.98
N VAL A 254 4.85 5.72 -0.34
CA VAL A 254 4.63 4.26 -0.30
C VAL A 254 4.29 3.74 -1.67
N ALA A 255 3.36 4.39 -2.38
CA ALA A 255 2.95 4.01 -3.72
C ALA A 255 4.12 3.98 -4.71
N ILE A 256 4.96 5.02 -4.67
CA ILE A 256 6.12 5.15 -5.57
C ILE A 256 7.24 4.16 -5.21
N ALA A 257 7.47 3.92 -3.91
CA ALA A 257 8.46 2.95 -3.46
C ALA A 257 8.08 1.50 -3.84
N ALA A 258 6.79 1.21 -4.01
CA ALA A 258 6.31 -0.08 -4.46
C ALA A 258 6.67 -0.40 -5.92
N ILE A 259 6.79 0.61 -6.79
CA ILE A 259 7.02 0.41 -8.23
C ILE A 259 8.31 -0.37 -8.55
N PRO A 260 9.50 -0.01 -8.00
CA PRO A 260 10.74 -0.72 -8.27
C PRO A 260 10.85 -2.06 -7.50
N GLU A 261 10.07 -2.26 -6.46
CA GLU A 261 10.19 -3.42 -5.58
C GLU A 261 9.28 -4.56 -6.06
N LYS A 262 9.90 -5.66 -6.47
CA LYS A 262 9.16 -6.86 -6.92
C LYS A 262 8.33 -7.52 -5.81
N ASN A 263 8.58 -7.16 -4.56
CA ASN A 263 7.94 -7.74 -3.38
C ASN A 263 6.90 -6.79 -2.76
N CYS A 264 6.39 -5.83 -3.54
CA CYS A 264 5.36 -4.91 -3.05
C CYS A 264 4.25 -4.71 -4.08
N THR A 265 3.03 -4.90 -3.65
CA THR A 265 1.81 -4.53 -4.39
C THR A 265 1.14 -3.36 -3.69
N SER A 266 0.94 -2.27 -4.43
CA SER A 266 0.23 -1.08 -3.95
C SER A 266 -1.21 -1.11 -4.41
N ILE A 267 -2.15 -1.01 -3.48
CA ILE A 267 -3.59 -0.91 -3.75
C ILE A 267 -3.98 0.57 -3.66
N PRO A 268 -4.21 1.25 -4.79
CA PRO A 268 -4.60 2.65 -4.79
C PRO A 268 -6.05 2.81 -4.35
N MET A 269 -6.27 3.36 -3.15
CA MET A 269 -7.61 3.58 -2.60
C MET A 269 -7.63 4.77 -1.63
N SER A 270 -8.80 5.40 -1.47
CA SER A 270 -8.98 6.37 -0.37
C SER A 270 -8.87 5.65 0.97
N LEU A 271 -8.11 6.22 1.91
CA LEU A 271 -7.95 5.68 3.26
C LEU A 271 -8.73 6.48 4.32
N ASP A 272 -9.57 7.43 3.89
CA ASP A 272 -10.28 8.38 4.77
C ASP A 272 -11.80 8.20 4.74
N GLN A 273 -12.29 7.13 4.12
CA GLN A 273 -13.72 6.85 4.09
C GLN A 273 -14.19 6.26 5.44
N PRO A 274 -15.48 6.41 5.78
CA PRO A 274 -16.07 5.67 6.90
C PRO A 274 -15.77 4.18 6.80
N SER A 275 -15.46 3.54 7.92
CA SER A 275 -15.03 2.14 7.96
C SER A 275 -16.02 1.16 7.31
N THR A 276 -17.32 1.45 7.37
CA THR A 276 -18.37 0.65 6.74
C THR A 276 -18.28 0.61 5.21
N HIS A 277 -17.67 1.63 4.58
CA HIS A 277 -17.50 1.69 3.13
C HIS A 277 -16.53 0.63 2.61
N TYR A 278 -15.56 0.22 3.42
CA TYR A 278 -14.61 -0.84 3.04
C TYR A 278 -15.20 -2.25 3.08
N GLY A 279 -16.45 -2.38 3.53
CA GLY A 279 -17.16 -3.66 3.48
C GLY A 279 -17.28 -4.24 2.07
N VAL A 280 -17.35 -3.41 1.03
CA VAL A 280 -17.36 -3.86 -0.38
C VAL A 280 -16.06 -4.55 -0.74
N VAL A 281 -14.92 -4.00 -0.31
CA VAL A 281 -13.58 -4.56 -0.53
C VAL A 281 -13.42 -5.88 0.25
N ALA A 282 -13.86 -5.92 1.51
CA ALA A 282 -13.83 -7.11 2.33
C ALA A 282 -14.71 -8.24 1.75
N ASN A 283 -15.88 -7.91 1.23
CA ASN A 283 -16.77 -8.88 0.58
C ASN A 283 -16.17 -9.39 -0.73
N TYR A 284 -15.54 -8.51 -1.51
CA TYR A 284 -14.87 -8.87 -2.74
C TYR A 284 -13.68 -9.82 -2.51
N ALA A 285 -13.00 -9.73 -1.38
CA ALA A 285 -11.90 -10.62 -1.02
C ALA A 285 -12.33 -12.07 -0.78
N LYS A 286 -13.54 -12.31 -0.24
CA LYS A 286 -13.98 -13.65 0.25
C LYS A 286 -13.81 -14.79 -0.75
N PRO A 287 -14.16 -14.67 -2.04
CA PRO A 287 -14.01 -15.75 -3.01
C PRO A 287 -12.56 -16.24 -3.17
N TYR A 288 -11.57 -15.36 -3.00
CA TYR A 288 -10.15 -15.72 -3.11
C TYR A 288 -9.67 -16.68 -2.01
N PHE A 289 -10.36 -16.66 -0.86
CA PHE A 289 -10.05 -17.51 0.30
C PHE A 289 -10.95 -18.74 0.41
N SER A 290 -11.85 -18.95 -0.53
CA SER A 290 -12.67 -20.16 -0.62
C SER A 290 -11.91 -21.20 -1.43
N LYS A 291 -11.51 -22.31 -0.80
CA LYS A 291 -10.92 -23.44 -1.56
C LYS A 291 -11.98 -23.95 -2.55
N SER A 292 -11.64 -23.95 -3.83
CA SER A 292 -12.37 -24.70 -4.87
C SER A 292 -12.29 -26.18 -4.60
#